data_d73a3d2e0449652bdc7f755c0326ffeb
#
_entry.id   d73a3d2e0449652bdc7f755c0326ffeb
#
_cell.length_a   1.000
_cell.length_b   1.000
_cell.length_c   1.000
_cell.angle_alpha   90.00
_cell.angle_beta   90.00
_cell.angle_gamma   90.00
#
_symmetry.space_group_name_H-M   'P 1'
#
loop_
_entity.id
_entity.type
_entity.pdbx_description
1 polymer ?
#
loop_
_entity_poly.entity_id
_entity_poly.type
_entity_poly.pdbx_seq_one_letter_code
_entity_poly.pdbx_strand_id
1 'polypeptide(L)'
;KAGMNVNANQLESHLLSGGRVDNVVDALIAAHRANLDLSFERAAAIDLAGRNVFEAVRMSVTPKIIETPWISAVAIDGIEVKVIAKVTVRANLARLVGGAGEETIIARVGEGIVTTVGSSQSHKSVLENPDLISRTVLAKGLDSGTAFEILSIDIADVDIGRNIGAHLQIQQAEADKQIAQAKAEERRATAIAMEQEMKAEVERMKAKVVEAEAQVPMAMADALRSGNLGVMDYYKFQNVQADTKMKTNFADTCLLYTSPSPRDAHESR
;
A
#
# COMPACT_ATOMS: atom_id res chain seq x y z
N LYS A 1 -41.32 46.92 20.48
CA LYS A 1 -40.68 47.41 21.73
C LYS A 1 -39.12 47.32 21.70
N ALA A 2 -38.55 46.64 20.72
CA ALA A 2 -37.08 46.49 20.63
C ALA A 2 -36.37 47.54 19.73
N GLY A 3 -37.11 48.55 19.22
CA GLY A 3 -36.56 49.63 18.38
C GLY A 3 -36.11 49.21 16.98
N MET A 4 -36.45 47.99 16.55
CA MET A 4 -36.08 47.48 15.25
C MET A 4 -37.09 47.83 14.19
N ASN A 5 -36.68 48.30 13.02
CA ASN A 5 -37.51 48.58 11.87
C ASN A 5 -37.82 47.30 11.10
N VAL A 6 -38.75 46.49 11.59
CA VAL A 6 -39.23 45.30 10.88
C VAL A 6 -40.64 45.58 10.36
N ASN A 7 -40.84 45.40 9.06
CA ASN A 7 -42.12 45.67 8.44
C ASN A 7 -43.04 44.43 8.58
N ALA A 8 -44.32 44.64 8.90
CA ALA A 8 -45.30 43.56 9.04
C ALA A 8 -45.40 42.68 7.77
N ASN A 9 -45.29 43.28 6.61
CA ASN A 9 -45.32 42.56 5.33
C ASN A 9 -44.13 41.61 5.15
N GLN A 10 -42.94 41.97 5.70
CA GLN A 10 -41.74 41.09 5.66
C GLN A 10 -41.91 39.87 6.55
N LEU A 11 -42.52 40.02 7.74
CA LEU A 11 -42.82 38.90 8.64
C LEU A 11 -43.85 37.95 8.02
N GLU A 12 -44.91 38.50 7.39
CA GLU A 12 -45.93 37.73 6.72
C GLU A 12 -45.34 36.94 5.53
N SER A 13 -44.55 37.59 4.70
CA SER A 13 -43.86 36.92 3.59
C SER A 13 -42.96 35.80 4.05
N HIS A 14 -42.23 35.99 5.16
CA HIS A 14 -41.33 34.95 5.73
C HIS A 14 -42.14 33.77 6.28
N LEU A 15 -43.25 34.04 6.96
CA LEU A 15 -44.17 33.00 7.45
C LEU A 15 -44.78 32.18 6.29
N LEU A 16 -45.23 32.85 5.24
CA LEU A 16 -45.80 32.20 4.04
C LEU A 16 -44.74 31.37 3.28
N SER A 17 -43.48 31.75 3.37
CA SER A 17 -42.38 30.99 2.80
C SER A 17 -41.93 29.77 3.65
N GLY A 18 -42.65 29.49 4.75
CA GLY A 18 -42.35 28.36 5.65
C GLY A 18 -41.24 28.63 6.67
N GLY A 19 -40.87 29.91 6.87
CA GLY A 19 -39.85 30.30 7.85
C GLY A 19 -40.38 30.35 9.28
N ARG A 20 -39.49 30.24 10.24
CA ARG A 20 -39.83 30.30 11.69
C ARG A 20 -39.65 31.72 12.23
N VAL A 21 -40.75 32.48 12.20
CA VAL A 21 -40.75 33.89 12.61
C VAL A 21 -40.23 34.09 14.04
N ASP A 22 -40.60 33.22 14.98
CA ASP A 22 -40.17 33.31 16.38
C ASP A 22 -38.65 33.26 16.51
N ASN A 23 -37.99 32.28 15.84
CA ASN A 23 -36.55 32.16 15.85
C ASN A 23 -35.84 33.36 15.23
N VAL A 24 -36.39 33.93 14.17
CA VAL A 24 -35.84 35.11 13.50
C VAL A 24 -35.96 36.35 14.39
N VAL A 25 -37.13 36.55 15.03
CA VAL A 25 -37.32 37.68 15.93
C VAL A 25 -36.45 37.60 17.16
N ASP A 26 -36.35 36.43 17.80
CA ASP A 26 -35.48 36.22 18.95
C ASP A 26 -34.00 36.42 18.59
N ALA A 27 -33.59 35.95 17.41
CA ALA A 27 -32.22 36.17 16.89
C ALA A 27 -31.93 37.66 16.64
N LEU A 28 -32.89 38.40 16.07
CA LEU A 28 -32.73 39.84 15.86
C LEU A 28 -32.62 40.61 17.19
N ILE A 29 -33.47 40.25 18.18
CA ILE A 29 -33.37 40.85 19.54
C ILE A 29 -32.02 40.57 20.17
N ALA A 30 -31.55 39.32 20.04
CA ALA A 30 -30.25 38.93 20.58
C ALA A 30 -29.10 39.66 19.86
N ALA A 31 -29.13 39.75 18.54
CA ALA A 31 -28.13 40.44 17.72
C ALA A 31 -28.08 41.95 18.08
N HIS A 32 -29.24 42.61 18.19
CA HIS A 32 -29.33 44.02 18.59
C HIS A 32 -28.73 44.26 20.00
N ARG A 33 -29.01 43.35 20.96
CA ARG A 33 -28.41 43.43 22.30
C ARG A 33 -26.91 43.24 22.33
N ALA A 34 -26.41 42.42 21.38
CA ALA A 34 -24.99 42.15 21.24
C ALA A 34 -24.27 43.15 20.32
N ASN A 35 -24.97 44.20 19.86
CA ASN A 35 -24.41 45.17 18.89
C ASN A 35 -23.90 44.53 17.58
N LEU A 36 -24.55 43.46 17.15
CA LEU A 36 -24.27 42.81 15.87
C LEU A 36 -25.13 43.36 14.77
N ASP A 37 -24.55 43.66 13.61
CA ASP A 37 -25.30 44.13 12.44
C ASP A 37 -25.95 42.94 11.69
N LEU A 38 -27.23 42.64 12.05
CA LEU A 38 -28.00 41.60 11.44
C LEU A 38 -29.34 42.22 10.91
N SER A 39 -29.46 42.33 9.60
CA SER A 39 -30.73 42.78 8.99
C SER A 39 -31.76 41.64 8.99
N PHE A 40 -33.06 42.03 8.99
CA PHE A 40 -34.16 41.05 8.90
C PHE A 40 -34.05 40.16 7.65
N GLU A 41 -33.69 40.73 6.49
CA GLU A 41 -33.57 40.01 5.23
C GLU A 41 -32.51 38.92 5.32
N ARG A 42 -31.37 39.22 5.97
CA ARG A 42 -30.28 38.26 6.17
C ARG A 42 -30.68 37.18 7.17
N ALA A 43 -31.34 37.53 8.25
CA ALA A 43 -31.87 36.59 9.22
C ALA A 43 -32.90 35.62 8.58
N ALA A 44 -33.82 36.17 7.80
CA ALA A 44 -34.81 35.39 7.06
C ALA A 44 -34.16 34.43 6.05
N ALA A 45 -33.16 34.90 5.31
CA ALA A 45 -32.40 34.06 4.38
C ALA A 45 -31.66 32.88 5.07
N ILE A 46 -31.10 33.09 6.26
CA ILE A 46 -30.45 32.05 7.05
C ILE A 46 -31.47 31.01 7.53
N ASP A 47 -32.65 31.42 7.99
CA ASP A 47 -33.72 30.53 8.46
C ASP A 47 -34.30 29.69 7.30
N LEU A 48 -34.55 30.31 6.15
CA LEU A 48 -35.03 29.64 4.93
C LEU A 48 -33.97 28.68 4.35
N ALA A 49 -32.69 28.94 4.60
CA ALA A 49 -31.61 28.00 4.27
C ALA A 49 -31.55 26.79 5.24
N GLY A 50 -32.49 26.68 6.18
CA GLY A 50 -32.58 25.57 7.14
C GLY A 50 -31.66 25.67 8.34
N ARG A 51 -31.01 26.81 8.57
CA ARG A 51 -30.11 27.03 9.72
C ARG A 51 -30.86 27.75 10.85
N ASN A 52 -30.44 27.41 12.09
CA ASN A 52 -31.01 28.10 13.27
C ASN A 52 -30.31 29.45 13.46
N VAL A 53 -31.06 30.55 13.16
CA VAL A 53 -30.54 31.91 13.22
C VAL A 53 -30.15 32.30 14.64
N PHE A 54 -30.96 31.94 15.64
CA PHE A 54 -30.71 32.26 17.04
C PHE A 54 -29.42 31.58 17.55
N GLU A 55 -29.20 30.33 17.19
CA GLU A 55 -27.99 29.63 17.54
C GLU A 55 -26.76 30.23 16.84
N ALA A 56 -26.89 30.63 15.58
CA ALA A 56 -25.84 31.32 14.85
C ALA A 56 -25.43 32.65 15.49
N VAL A 57 -26.38 33.47 15.92
CA VAL A 57 -26.11 34.69 16.65
C VAL A 57 -25.43 34.40 17.98
N ARG A 58 -25.91 33.39 18.71
CA ARG A 58 -25.27 32.97 19.97
C ARG A 58 -23.83 32.52 19.76
N MET A 59 -23.55 31.72 18.72
CA MET A 59 -22.16 31.27 18.37
C MET A 59 -21.30 32.42 17.82
N SER A 60 -21.88 33.50 17.32
CA SER A 60 -21.14 34.69 16.92
C SER A 60 -20.67 35.49 18.14
N VAL A 61 -21.44 35.50 19.23
CA VAL A 61 -21.09 36.18 20.48
C VAL A 61 -20.22 35.29 21.39
N THR A 62 -20.64 34.03 21.52
CA THR A 62 -19.93 33.06 22.38
C THR A 62 -19.34 31.95 21.47
N PRO A 63 -18.02 31.95 21.29
CA PRO A 63 -17.37 30.91 20.48
C PRO A 63 -17.70 29.50 20.97
N LYS A 64 -17.81 28.57 20.04
CA LYS A 64 -18.05 27.15 20.30
C LYS A 64 -16.74 26.37 20.10
N ILE A 65 -16.51 25.40 20.97
CA ILE A 65 -15.40 24.45 20.79
C ILE A 65 -15.94 23.22 20.08
N ILE A 66 -15.27 22.83 19.00
CA ILE A 66 -15.51 21.61 18.24
C ILE A 66 -14.32 20.70 18.46
N GLU A 67 -14.57 19.47 18.86
CA GLU A 67 -13.53 18.45 19.03
C GLU A 67 -13.46 17.57 17.79
N THR A 68 -12.23 17.34 17.29
CA THR A 68 -12.03 16.42 16.16
C THR A 68 -12.04 14.98 16.66
N PRO A 69 -12.43 14.02 15.82
CA PRO A 69 -12.16 12.62 16.10
C PRO A 69 -10.64 12.38 16.12
N TRP A 70 -10.21 11.16 16.50
CA TRP A 70 -8.81 10.75 16.38
C TRP A 70 -8.36 10.82 14.93
N ILE A 71 -7.36 11.64 14.67
CA ILE A 71 -6.73 11.80 13.36
C ILE A 71 -5.39 11.09 13.43
N SER A 72 -5.24 10.04 12.62
CA SER A 72 -3.98 9.30 12.52
C SER A 72 -3.18 9.76 11.29
N ALA A 73 -1.91 10.01 11.50
CA ALA A 73 -0.96 10.35 10.44
C ALA A 73 0.39 9.67 10.71
N VAL A 74 1.15 9.42 9.66
CA VAL A 74 2.46 8.76 9.76
C VAL A 74 3.55 9.79 9.50
N ALA A 75 4.48 9.94 10.44
CA ALA A 75 5.66 10.77 10.25
C ALA A 75 6.68 10.10 9.32
N ILE A 76 7.69 10.86 8.86
CA ILE A 76 8.70 10.34 7.91
C ILE A 76 9.48 9.15 8.49
N ASP A 77 9.64 9.09 9.81
CA ASP A 77 10.27 7.95 10.51
C ASP A 77 9.43 6.66 10.51
N GLY A 78 8.24 6.67 9.89
CA GLY A 78 7.36 5.52 9.77
C GLY A 78 6.52 5.21 11.00
N ILE A 79 6.50 6.10 12.00
CA ILE A 79 5.69 5.94 13.22
C ILE A 79 4.35 6.67 13.05
N GLU A 80 3.28 5.96 13.37
CA GLU A 80 1.93 6.53 13.40
C GLU A 80 1.78 7.42 14.63
N VAL A 81 1.27 8.63 14.42
CA VAL A 81 0.91 9.58 15.48
C VAL A 81 -0.59 9.83 15.39
N LYS A 82 -1.28 9.70 16.49
CA LYS A 82 -2.71 9.99 16.62
C LYS A 82 -2.89 11.28 17.39
N VAL A 83 -3.73 12.16 16.85
CA VAL A 83 -3.91 13.50 17.39
C VAL A 83 -5.41 13.79 17.53
N ILE A 84 -5.78 14.40 18.65
CA ILE A 84 -7.08 15.04 18.83
C ILE A 84 -6.85 16.56 18.93
N ALA A 85 -7.64 17.33 18.18
CA ALA A 85 -7.61 18.79 18.25
C ALA A 85 -8.95 19.34 18.70
N LYS A 86 -8.91 20.42 19.48
CA LYS A 86 -10.05 21.26 19.85
C LYS A 86 -9.97 22.55 19.06
N VAL A 87 -11.00 22.79 18.26
CA VAL A 87 -11.06 23.95 17.38
C VAL A 87 -12.09 24.92 17.95
N THR A 88 -11.64 26.10 18.31
CA THR A 88 -12.53 27.19 18.77
C THR A 88 -13.00 27.96 17.53
N VAL A 89 -14.30 27.95 17.28
CA VAL A 89 -14.91 28.57 16.12
C VAL A 89 -15.93 29.62 16.53
N ARG A 90 -16.05 30.65 15.70
CA ARG A 90 -17.08 31.68 15.80
C ARG A 90 -17.90 31.70 14.52
N ALA A 91 -19.23 31.80 14.62
CA ALA A 91 -20.11 31.93 13.46
C ALA A 91 -19.92 33.30 12.79
N ASN A 92 -19.70 33.28 11.47
CA ASN A 92 -19.70 34.50 10.66
C ASN A 92 -21.04 34.67 9.98
N LEU A 93 -21.87 35.60 10.53
CA LEU A 93 -23.24 35.83 10.08
C LEU A 93 -23.34 36.22 8.59
N ALA A 94 -22.29 36.83 8.02
CA ALA A 94 -22.26 37.21 6.62
C ALA A 94 -22.05 36.02 5.68
N ARG A 95 -21.44 34.94 6.15
CA ARG A 95 -21.10 33.74 5.36
C ARG A 95 -21.98 32.53 5.69
N LEU A 96 -22.98 32.68 6.55
CA LEU A 96 -23.85 31.59 6.96
C LEU A 96 -24.69 31.04 5.78
N VAL A 97 -25.14 31.89 4.89
CA VAL A 97 -25.82 31.46 3.68
C VAL A 97 -24.79 31.03 2.64
N GLY A 98 -24.84 29.76 2.25
CA GLY A 98 -23.92 29.17 1.27
C GLY A 98 -22.53 28.75 1.83
N GLY A 99 -22.24 29.04 3.11
CA GLY A 99 -20.98 28.58 3.74
C GLY A 99 -21.06 27.12 4.19
N ALA A 100 -19.92 26.44 4.15
CA ALA A 100 -19.80 25.05 4.62
C ALA A 100 -19.98 24.94 6.15
N GLY A 101 -20.42 23.76 6.61
CA GLY A 101 -20.71 23.48 8.01
C GLY A 101 -19.48 23.09 8.87
N GLU A 102 -19.76 22.70 10.12
CA GLU A 102 -18.75 22.26 11.09
C GLU A 102 -17.93 21.06 10.58
N GLU A 103 -18.57 20.11 9.89
CA GLU A 103 -17.91 18.92 9.36
C GLU A 103 -16.78 19.28 8.37
N THR A 104 -16.97 20.33 7.57
CA THR A 104 -15.93 20.80 6.64
C THR A 104 -14.73 21.38 7.36
N ILE A 105 -14.94 22.05 8.50
CA ILE A 105 -13.86 22.55 9.33
C ILE A 105 -13.05 21.38 9.91
N ILE A 106 -13.76 20.39 10.47
CA ILE A 106 -13.15 19.19 11.02
C ILE A 106 -12.30 18.48 9.94
N ALA A 107 -12.85 18.32 8.74
CA ALA A 107 -12.14 17.69 7.63
C ALA A 107 -10.87 18.47 7.22
N ARG A 108 -10.96 19.79 7.09
CA ARG A 108 -9.82 20.65 6.72
C ARG A 108 -8.74 20.72 7.79
N VAL A 109 -9.16 20.81 9.06
CA VAL A 109 -8.22 20.75 10.19
C VAL A 109 -7.54 19.40 10.23
N GLY A 110 -8.29 18.32 10.01
CA GLY A 110 -7.76 16.97 9.87
C GLY A 110 -6.72 16.85 8.78
N GLU A 111 -7.01 17.34 7.58
CA GLU A 111 -6.06 17.41 6.47
C GLU A 111 -4.81 18.21 6.82
N GLY A 112 -5.00 19.36 7.48
CA GLY A 112 -3.89 20.21 7.96
C GLY A 112 -2.97 19.47 8.94
N ILE A 113 -3.55 18.74 9.89
CA ILE A 113 -2.82 17.91 10.85
C ILE A 113 -2.06 16.79 10.15
N VAL A 114 -2.74 16.01 9.29
CA VAL A 114 -2.12 14.91 8.54
C VAL A 114 -0.95 15.41 7.70
N THR A 115 -1.10 16.55 7.02
CA THR A 115 -0.03 17.13 6.20
C THR A 115 1.15 17.59 7.06
N THR A 116 0.89 18.19 8.21
CA THR A 116 1.95 18.70 9.10
C THR A 116 2.71 17.56 9.77
N VAL A 117 2.01 16.55 10.28
CA VAL A 117 2.62 15.35 10.86
C VAL A 117 3.39 14.57 9.78
N GLY A 118 2.80 14.38 8.58
CA GLY A 118 3.45 13.67 7.48
C GLY A 118 4.71 14.35 6.93
N SER A 119 4.84 15.67 7.11
CA SER A 119 6.05 16.44 6.76
C SER A 119 7.08 16.49 7.87
N SER A 120 6.74 16.04 9.09
CA SER A 120 7.65 16.04 10.23
C SER A 120 8.65 14.90 10.12
N GLN A 121 9.94 15.20 10.36
CA GLN A 121 11.02 14.22 10.25
C GLN A 121 10.90 13.08 11.27
N SER A 122 10.36 13.36 12.46
CA SER A 122 10.23 12.41 13.54
C SER A 122 8.96 12.65 14.34
N HIS A 123 8.34 11.56 14.82
CA HIS A 123 7.25 11.61 15.77
C HIS A 123 7.63 12.39 17.05
N LYS A 124 8.90 12.35 17.48
CA LYS A 124 9.39 13.09 18.66
C LYS A 124 9.25 14.60 18.51
N SER A 125 9.56 15.12 17.32
CA SER A 125 9.46 16.55 17.05
C SER A 125 8.00 17.04 17.10
N VAL A 126 7.04 16.19 16.77
CA VAL A 126 5.61 16.45 16.89
C VAL A 126 5.16 16.48 18.34
N LEU A 127 5.68 15.55 19.17
CA LEU A 127 5.38 15.47 20.60
C LEU A 127 6.00 16.62 21.41
N GLU A 128 7.21 17.03 21.03
CA GLU A 128 7.91 18.13 21.72
C GLU A 128 7.27 19.49 21.45
N ASN A 129 6.71 19.69 20.26
CA ASN A 129 6.16 20.97 19.83
C ASN A 129 4.80 20.82 19.11
N PRO A 130 3.72 20.42 19.81
CA PRO A 130 2.39 20.30 19.22
C PRO A 130 1.85 21.65 18.71
N ASP A 131 2.28 22.76 19.29
CA ASP A 131 1.93 24.12 18.86
C ASP A 131 2.35 24.43 17.42
N LEU A 132 3.37 23.75 16.91
CA LEU A 132 3.79 23.90 15.52
C LEU A 132 2.69 23.45 14.56
N ILE A 133 1.97 22.39 14.92
CA ILE A 133 0.82 21.91 14.16
C ILE A 133 -0.27 22.98 14.13
N SER A 134 -0.65 23.48 15.30
CA SER A 134 -1.69 24.53 15.46
C SER A 134 -1.39 25.74 14.60
N ARG A 135 -0.16 26.27 14.67
CA ARG A 135 0.26 27.43 13.90
C ARG A 135 0.28 27.18 12.40
N THR A 136 0.78 26.02 11.97
CA THR A 136 0.86 25.68 10.54
C THR A 136 -0.53 25.50 9.94
N VAL A 137 -1.44 24.90 10.68
CA VAL A 137 -2.83 24.68 10.28
C VAL A 137 -3.60 26.00 10.21
N LEU A 138 -3.45 26.88 11.20
CA LEU A 138 -4.02 28.23 11.20
C LEU A 138 -3.51 29.09 10.04
N ALA A 139 -2.21 29.04 9.74
CA ALA A 139 -1.59 29.80 8.66
C ALA A 139 -2.15 29.45 7.26
N LYS A 140 -2.73 28.25 7.09
CA LYS A 140 -3.35 27.81 5.84
C LYS A 140 -4.68 28.48 5.55
N GLY A 141 -5.29 29.24 6.48
CA GLY A 141 -6.56 29.93 6.26
C GLY A 141 -7.70 28.98 5.92
N LEU A 142 -7.90 27.95 6.72
CA LEU A 142 -8.86 26.86 6.47
C LEU A 142 -10.33 27.26 6.58
N ASP A 143 -10.61 28.47 7.07
CA ASP A 143 -11.94 29.06 7.22
C ASP A 143 -12.52 29.62 5.91
N SER A 144 -11.72 29.66 4.84
CA SER A 144 -12.16 30.15 3.53
C SER A 144 -13.37 29.34 2.99
N GLY A 145 -14.49 30.04 2.68
CA GLY A 145 -15.73 29.42 2.19
C GLY A 145 -16.52 28.65 3.25
N THR A 146 -16.19 28.76 4.54
CA THR A 146 -16.98 28.21 5.64
C THR A 146 -17.88 29.25 6.27
N ALA A 147 -18.95 28.80 6.95
CA ALA A 147 -19.85 29.65 7.73
C ALA A 147 -19.23 30.11 9.07
N PHE A 148 -18.04 29.62 9.39
CA PHE A 148 -17.37 29.83 10.65
C PHE A 148 -15.98 30.42 10.43
N GLU A 149 -15.51 31.13 11.42
CA GLU A 149 -14.16 31.66 11.55
C GLU A 149 -13.43 30.89 12.64
N ILE A 150 -12.22 30.41 12.35
CA ILE A 150 -11.42 29.67 13.32
C ILE A 150 -10.63 30.69 14.15
N LEU A 151 -10.81 30.66 15.47
CA LEU A 151 -10.09 31.53 16.42
C LEU A 151 -8.82 30.88 16.93
N SER A 152 -8.90 29.62 17.34
CA SER A 152 -7.74 28.83 17.79
C SER A 152 -7.91 27.37 17.41
N ILE A 153 -6.78 26.69 17.30
CA ILE A 153 -6.68 25.25 17.16
C ILE A 153 -5.73 24.79 18.25
N ASP A 154 -6.23 24.03 19.19
CA ASP A 154 -5.48 23.56 20.35
C ASP A 154 -5.36 22.03 20.25
N ILE A 155 -4.15 21.51 20.33
CA ILE A 155 -3.94 20.07 20.36
C ILE A 155 -4.26 19.57 21.76
N ALA A 156 -5.28 18.72 21.87
CA ALA A 156 -5.78 18.25 23.15
C ALA A 156 -5.04 16.99 23.62
N ASP A 157 -4.73 16.10 22.70
CA ASP A 157 -4.04 14.85 23.01
C ASP A 157 -3.22 14.36 21.80
N VAL A 158 -2.08 13.72 22.09
CA VAL A 158 -1.20 13.13 21.08
C VAL A 158 -0.75 11.78 21.58
N ASP A 159 -1.13 10.73 20.86
CA ASP A 159 -0.77 9.35 21.17
C ASP A 159 0.13 8.76 20.06
N ILE A 160 1.01 7.84 20.45
CA ILE A 160 1.91 7.14 19.53
C ILE A 160 1.27 5.81 19.13
N GLY A 161 1.00 5.67 17.85
CA GLY A 161 0.47 4.45 17.29
C GLY A 161 1.57 3.41 16.97
N ARG A 162 1.34 2.65 15.91
CA ARG A 162 2.23 1.55 15.48
C ARG A 162 3.40 2.08 14.67
N ASN A 163 4.52 1.34 14.72
CA ASN A 163 5.61 1.54 13.78
C ASN A 163 5.28 0.86 12.45
N ILE A 164 4.66 1.61 11.55
CA ILE A 164 4.23 1.13 10.22
C ILE A 164 5.46 0.88 9.33
N GLY A 165 6.51 1.71 9.48
CA GLY A 165 7.74 1.56 8.71
C GLY A 165 8.42 0.22 8.98
N ALA A 166 8.56 -0.18 10.23
CA ALA A 166 9.14 -1.49 10.59
C ALA A 166 8.26 -2.65 10.12
N HIS A 167 6.93 -2.52 10.22
CA HIS A 167 6.01 -3.55 9.74
C HIS A 167 6.11 -3.76 8.22
N LEU A 168 6.18 -2.69 7.45
CA LEU A 168 6.37 -2.74 5.99
C LEU A 168 7.70 -3.39 5.61
N GLN A 169 8.79 -3.07 6.34
CA GLN A 169 10.10 -3.70 6.11
C GLN A 169 10.08 -5.21 6.38
N ILE A 170 9.38 -5.65 7.43
CA ILE A 170 9.20 -7.09 7.72
C ILE A 170 8.41 -7.75 6.59
N GLN A 171 7.30 -7.17 6.16
CA GLN A 171 6.50 -7.71 5.07
C GLN A 171 7.29 -7.78 3.75
N GLN A 172 8.11 -6.77 3.48
CA GLN A 172 8.95 -6.76 2.29
C GLN A 172 10.03 -7.84 2.35
N ALA A 173 10.69 -8.01 3.50
CA ALA A 173 11.66 -9.08 3.70
C ALA A 173 11.04 -10.49 3.59
N GLU A 174 9.81 -10.68 4.07
CA GLU A 174 9.06 -11.93 3.90
C GLU A 174 8.71 -12.19 2.43
N ALA A 175 8.26 -11.16 1.70
CA ALA A 175 7.98 -11.27 0.27
C ALA A 175 9.26 -11.60 -0.53
N ASP A 176 10.37 -10.93 -0.25
CA ASP A 176 11.67 -11.18 -0.88
C ASP A 176 12.16 -12.62 -0.60
N LYS A 177 11.96 -13.11 0.62
CA LYS A 177 12.26 -14.50 0.99
C LYS A 177 11.42 -15.49 0.19
N GLN A 178 10.11 -15.24 0.04
CA GLN A 178 9.22 -16.09 -0.75
C GLN A 178 9.62 -16.10 -2.23
N ILE A 179 9.97 -14.95 -2.80
CA ILE A 179 10.46 -14.83 -4.17
C ILE A 179 11.77 -15.59 -4.34
N ALA A 180 12.69 -15.48 -3.38
CA ALA A 180 13.96 -16.20 -3.42
C ALA A 180 13.76 -17.73 -3.33
N GLN A 181 12.83 -18.19 -2.49
CA GLN A 181 12.46 -19.59 -2.37
C GLN A 181 11.84 -20.12 -3.68
N ALA A 182 10.87 -19.39 -4.25
CA ALA A 182 10.26 -19.78 -5.53
C ALA A 182 11.30 -19.88 -6.66
N LYS A 183 12.23 -18.93 -6.75
CA LYS A 183 13.33 -18.99 -7.72
C LYS A 183 14.29 -20.16 -7.48
N ALA A 184 14.52 -20.52 -6.21
CA ALA A 184 15.36 -21.68 -5.89
C ALA A 184 14.66 -23.00 -6.27
N GLU A 185 13.36 -23.11 -6.06
CA GLU A 185 12.56 -24.27 -6.48
C GLU A 185 12.48 -24.37 -7.99
N GLU A 186 12.28 -23.27 -8.71
CA GLU A 186 12.32 -23.22 -10.17
C GLU A 186 13.68 -23.72 -10.70
N ARG A 187 14.79 -23.24 -10.13
CA ARG A 187 16.13 -23.72 -10.51
C ARG A 187 16.34 -25.20 -10.23
N ARG A 188 15.82 -25.71 -9.10
CA ARG A 188 15.87 -27.13 -8.78
C ARG A 188 15.03 -27.95 -9.78
N ALA A 189 13.82 -27.49 -10.08
CA ALA A 189 12.96 -28.16 -11.05
C ALA A 189 13.58 -28.19 -12.44
N THR A 190 14.17 -27.08 -12.89
CA THR A 190 14.87 -27.01 -14.17
C THR A 190 16.12 -27.90 -14.20
N ALA A 191 16.88 -27.97 -13.11
CA ALA A 191 18.04 -28.87 -13.01
C ALA A 191 17.63 -30.34 -13.06
N ILE A 192 16.55 -30.72 -12.35
CA ILE A 192 16.01 -32.09 -12.39
C ILE A 192 15.47 -32.43 -13.81
N ALA A 193 14.79 -31.50 -14.46
CA ALA A 193 14.32 -31.67 -15.82
C ALA A 193 15.50 -31.90 -16.80
N MET A 194 16.56 -31.08 -16.72
CA MET A 194 17.76 -31.25 -17.50
C MET A 194 18.47 -32.59 -17.23
N GLU A 195 18.53 -33.01 -15.96
CA GLU A 195 19.09 -34.32 -15.62
C GLU A 195 18.30 -35.47 -16.25
N GLN A 196 16.98 -35.38 -16.22
CA GLN A 196 16.10 -36.38 -16.86
C GLN A 196 16.24 -36.40 -18.41
N GLU A 197 16.33 -35.19 -19.01
CA GLU A 197 16.59 -35.06 -20.44
C GLU A 197 17.94 -35.69 -20.84
N MET A 198 19.00 -35.42 -20.08
CA MET A 198 20.31 -35.99 -20.31
C MET A 198 20.31 -37.51 -20.13
N LYS A 199 19.62 -38.04 -19.11
CA LYS A 199 19.44 -39.49 -18.94
C LYS A 199 18.69 -40.12 -20.12
N ALA A 200 17.61 -39.51 -20.58
CA ALA A 200 16.83 -39.96 -21.72
C ALA A 200 17.69 -39.94 -23.02
N GLU A 201 18.53 -38.91 -23.20
CA GLU A 201 19.41 -38.82 -24.36
C GLU A 201 20.50 -39.93 -24.33
N VAL A 202 21.08 -40.20 -23.14
CA VAL A 202 22.03 -41.30 -22.96
C VAL A 202 21.37 -42.66 -23.31
N GLU A 203 20.17 -42.90 -22.80
CA GLU A 203 19.44 -44.15 -23.14
C GLU A 203 19.10 -44.23 -24.63
N ARG A 204 18.71 -43.12 -25.24
CA ARG A 204 18.47 -43.04 -26.70
C ARG A 204 19.74 -43.30 -27.50
N MET A 205 20.90 -42.80 -27.05
CA MET A 205 22.16 -43.08 -27.70
C MET A 205 22.58 -44.55 -27.52
N LYS A 206 22.41 -45.16 -26.34
CA LYS A 206 22.63 -46.58 -26.10
C LYS A 206 21.72 -47.42 -27.01
N ALA A 207 20.45 -47.07 -27.15
CA ALA A 207 19.57 -47.80 -28.07
C ALA A 207 20.03 -47.74 -29.51
N LYS A 208 20.56 -46.60 -29.98
CA LYS A 208 21.15 -46.48 -31.33
C LYS A 208 22.41 -47.33 -31.48
N VAL A 209 23.26 -47.42 -30.44
CA VAL A 209 24.47 -48.27 -30.46
C VAL A 209 24.05 -49.74 -30.57
N VAL A 210 23.08 -50.17 -29.76
CA VAL A 210 22.56 -51.55 -29.80
C VAL A 210 21.92 -51.89 -31.17
N GLU A 211 21.19 -50.94 -31.76
CA GLU A 211 20.63 -51.08 -33.10
C GLU A 211 21.74 -51.23 -34.16
N ALA A 212 22.75 -50.40 -34.10
CA ALA A 212 23.94 -50.52 -35.00
C ALA A 212 24.72 -51.83 -34.80
N GLU A 213 24.88 -52.25 -33.54
CA GLU A 213 25.51 -53.56 -33.25
C GLU A 213 24.68 -54.75 -33.79
N ALA A 214 23.34 -54.65 -33.73
CA ALA A 214 22.47 -55.69 -34.28
C ALA A 214 22.49 -55.76 -35.82
N GLN A 215 22.83 -54.66 -36.49
CA GLN A 215 22.99 -54.65 -37.95
C GLN A 215 24.27 -55.37 -38.43
N VAL A 216 25.33 -55.42 -37.61
CA VAL A 216 26.57 -56.07 -37.97
C VAL A 216 26.41 -57.57 -38.24
N PRO A 217 25.77 -58.38 -37.35
CA PRO A 217 25.54 -59.81 -37.67
C PRO A 217 24.67 -60.04 -38.90
N MET A 218 23.69 -59.16 -39.16
CA MET A 218 22.85 -59.23 -40.35
C MET A 218 23.69 -58.99 -41.62
N ALA A 219 24.48 -57.94 -41.63
CA ALA A 219 25.40 -57.66 -42.76
C ALA A 219 26.42 -58.78 -42.99
N MET A 220 26.91 -59.41 -41.94
CA MET A 220 27.76 -60.55 -42.02
C MET A 220 27.07 -61.79 -42.59
N ALA A 221 25.83 -62.03 -42.15
CA ALA A 221 25.03 -63.14 -42.71
C ALA A 221 24.75 -62.94 -44.20
N ASP A 222 24.50 -61.73 -44.65
CA ASP A 222 24.29 -61.42 -46.10
C ASP A 222 25.62 -61.50 -46.90
N ALA A 223 26.76 -61.11 -46.30
CA ALA A 223 28.05 -61.27 -46.94
C ALA A 223 28.47 -62.74 -47.09
N LEU A 224 28.17 -63.61 -46.12
CA LEU A 224 28.33 -65.05 -46.22
C LEU A 224 27.40 -65.65 -47.28
N ARG A 225 26.12 -65.24 -47.43
CA ARG A 225 25.20 -65.64 -48.41
C ARG A 225 25.66 -65.28 -49.84
N SER A 226 26.18 -64.09 -49.98
CA SER A 226 26.69 -63.60 -51.28
C SER A 226 28.04 -64.16 -51.70
N GLY A 227 28.68 -64.99 -50.86
CA GLY A 227 29.96 -65.60 -51.13
C GLY A 227 31.19 -64.66 -51.01
N ASN A 228 31.00 -63.46 -50.54
CA ASN A 228 32.08 -62.47 -50.42
C ASN A 228 32.86 -62.60 -49.12
N LEU A 229 32.49 -63.48 -48.20
CA LEU A 229 33.19 -63.73 -46.94
C LEU A 229 33.45 -65.25 -46.84
N GLY A 230 34.74 -65.64 -46.71
CA GLY A 230 35.11 -67.00 -46.43
C GLY A 230 34.95 -67.40 -44.97
N VAL A 231 34.71 -68.69 -44.66
CA VAL A 231 34.53 -69.19 -43.29
C VAL A 231 35.76 -68.86 -42.40
N MET A 232 36.97 -68.88 -42.99
CA MET A 232 38.20 -68.50 -42.23
C MET A 232 38.27 -67.03 -41.90
N ASP A 233 37.65 -66.16 -42.70
CA ASP A 233 37.65 -64.71 -42.40
C ASP A 233 36.61 -64.37 -41.31
N TYR A 234 35.58 -65.15 -41.16
CA TYR A 234 34.61 -65.06 -40.04
C TYR A 234 35.31 -65.40 -38.71
N TYR A 235 36.16 -66.47 -38.65
CA TYR A 235 36.92 -66.78 -37.43
C TYR A 235 37.94 -65.70 -37.09
N LYS A 236 38.60 -65.12 -38.08
CA LYS A 236 39.53 -63.98 -37.84
C LYS A 236 38.80 -62.78 -37.27
N PHE A 237 37.62 -62.44 -37.80
CA PHE A 237 36.82 -61.32 -37.29
C PHE A 237 36.34 -61.57 -35.86
N GLN A 238 35.90 -62.77 -35.53
CA GLN A 238 35.50 -63.18 -34.21
C GLN A 238 36.65 -63.05 -33.18
N ASN A 239 37.87 -63.41 -33.56
CA ASN A 239 39.04 -63.24 -32.74
C ASN A 239 39.39 -61.77 -32.53
N VAL A 240 39.29 -60.91 -33.55
CA VAL A 240 39.50 -59.47 -33.44
C VAL A 240 38.45 -58.85 -32.53
N GLN A 241 37.19 -59.30 -32.64
CA GLN A 241 36.14 -58.80 -31.75
C GLN A 241 36.32 -59.21 -30.29
N ALA A 242 36.79 -60.45 -30.05
CA ALA A 242 37.12 -60.94 -28.71
C ALA A 242 38.30 -60.15 -28.11
N ASP A 243 39.36 -59.87 -28.89
CA ASP A 243 40.52 -59.10 -28.49
C ASP A 243 40.16 -57.64 -28.20
N THR A 244 39.25 -57.07 -28.99
CA THR A 244 38.71 -55.71 -28.76
C THR A 244 37.90 -55.64 -27.48
N LYS A 245 36.99 -56.60 -27.21
CA LYS A 245 36.24 -56.69 -25.96
C LYS A 245 37.12 -56.85 -24.74
N MET A 246 38.20 -57.62 -24.86
CA MET A 246 39.17 -57.82 -23.82
C MET A 246 39.90 -56.49 -23.50
N LYS A 247 40.30 -55.73 -24.54
CA LYS A 247 40.93 -54.42 -24.39
C LYS A 247 40.01 -53.36 -23.80
N THR A 248 38.72 -53.33 -24.17
CA THR A 248 37.75 -52.41 -23.58
C THR A 248 37.48 -52.71 -22.09
N ASN A 249 37.35 -53.96 -21.71
CA ASN A 249 37.21 -54.36 -20.31
C ASN A 249 38.44 -53.99 -19.47
N PHE A 250 39.64 -54.08 -20.03
CA PHE A 250 40.88 -53.62 -19.35
C PHE A 250 40.89 -52.07 -19.17
N ALA A 251 40.41 -51.31 -20.18
CA ALA A 251 40.31 -49.87 -20.10
C ALA A 251 39.29 -49.41 -19.03
N ASP A 252 38.15 -50.06 -18.95
CA ASP A 252 37.13 -49.78 -17.94
C ASP A 252 37.58 -50.12 -16.53
N THR A 253 38.39 -51.21 -16.36
CA THR A 253 38.98 -51.57 -15.06
C THR A 253 40.06 -50.59 -14.64
N CYS A 254 40.82 -50.02 -15.58
CA CYS A 254 41.82 -49.00 -15.30
C CYS A 254 41.23 -47.65 -14.85
N LEU A 255 40.06 -47.26 -15.37
CA LEU A 255 39.36 -46.03 -14.97
C LEU A 255 38.82 -46.09 -13.54
N LEU A 256 38.51 -47.29 -13.02
CA LEU A 256 38.09 -47.46 -11.61
C LEU A 256 39.22 -47.22 -10.62
N TYR A 257 40.51 -47.34 -11.05
CA TYR A 257 41.67 -47.10 -10.18
C TYR A 257 42.13 -45.64 -10.13
N THR A 258 41.61 -44.78 -10.98
CA THR A 258 41.96 -43.33 -11.03
C THR A 258 40.92 -42.43 -10.41
N SER A 259 39.88 -42.97 -9.74
CA SER A 259 39.00 -42.14 -8.93
C SER A 259 39.73 -41.65 -7.68
N PRO A 260 39.74 -40.34 -7.39
CA PRO A 260 40.40 -39.80 -6.22
C PRO A 260 39.86 -40.47 -4.95
N SER A 261 40.80 -40.88 -4.08
CA SER A 261 40.46 -41.46 -2.78
C SER A 261 39.55 -40.51 -1.98
N PRO A 262 38.59 -41.03 -1.22
CA PRO A 262 37.76 -40.20 -0.31
C PRO A 262 38.56 -39.36 0.70
N ARG A 263 39.87 -39.60 0.82
CA ARG A 263 40.78 -38.83 1.71
C ARG A 263 41.19 -37.48 1.14
N ASP A 264 41.17 -37.30 -0.19
CA ASP A 264 41.63 -36.06 -0.82
C ASP A 264 40.53 -34.98 -0.84
N ALA A 265 39.32 -35.33 -0.46
CA ALA A 265 38.17 -34.39 -0.38
C ALA A 265 38.14 -33.55 0.92
N HIS A 266 39.04 -33.78 1.89
CA HIS A 266 39.05 -33.09 3.18
C HIS A 266 40.10 -31.97 3.33
N GLU A 267 41.01 -31.77 2.35
CA GLU A 267 42.07 -30.74 2.45
C GLU A 267 41.79 -29.41 1.72
N SER A 268 40.56 -29.19 1.21
CA SER A 268 40.19 -27.87 0.66
C SER A 268 38.99 -27.31 1.44
N ARG A 269 39.28 -26.84 2.65
CA ARG A 269 38.46 -25.87 3.37
C ARG A 269 39.32 -24.76 3.91
#